data_923a962dd24a852bac4ca1d1c80ea331
#
_entry.id   923a962dd24a852bac4ca1d1c80ea331
#
_cell.length_a   1.000
_cell.length_b   1.000
_cell.length_c   1.000
_cell.angle_alpha   90.00
_cell.angle_beta   90.00
_cell.angle_gamma   90.00
#
_symmetry.space_group_name_H-M   'P 1'
#
loop_
_entity.id
_entity.type
_entity.pdbx_description
1 polymer ?
#
loop_
_entity_poly.entity_id
_entity_poly.type
_entity_poly.pdbx_seq_one_letter_code
_entity_poly.pdbx_strand_id
1 'polypeptide(L)'
;MSRSTQTPPVPQRTVFSADGTAVSYRTMGAGPGLIVLGGALRTSEDYLPLASALSRSFTVYLLERRGRGASGPQGSQYTLRREVEDLLAVQAETGARLVFGHSYGGLVALESARSCQVFDRLAVYEPGVPAGPVPTDWMTPYRERLAAGDPYGAFCHFIRGSNGAPAYVTKLPYWYLRMALRIGFRGPSWQRMRPLLQANLAEHEQVAAQQGRLAAFTAVTASVLLLRGSRTPRASRAEFDALRDTLPNAALETLAGLNHFGPEGKSAPVVAERAVAFLLDDSARESQAGR
;
A
#
# COMPACT_ATOMS: atom_id res chain seq x y z
N MET A 1 13.86 37.56 -13.37
CA MET A 1 14.26 36.81 -12.17
C MET A 1 13.02 36.08 -11.63
N SER A 2 12.82 34.82 -12.04
CA SER A 2 11.70 34.01 -11.58
C SER A 2 12.04 33.47 -10.19
N ARG A 3 11.29 33.88 -9.16
CA ARG A 3 11.40 33.31 -7.82
C ARG A 3 10.86 31.88 -7.89
N SER A 4 11.75 30.91 -7.78
CA SER A 4 11.41 29.54 -7.48
C SER A 4 10.69 29.53 -6.12
N THR A 5 9.37 29.38 -6.14
CA THR A 5 8.57 29.13 -4.93
C THR A 5 8.87 27.70 -4.49
N GLN A 6 9.92 27.53 -3.68
CA GLN A 6 10.12 26.27 -2.96
C GLN A 6 8.92 26.10 -2.03
N THR A 7 8.10 25.09 -2.30
CA THR A 7 7.07 24.64 -1.35
C THR A 7 7.77 24.31 -0.03
N PRO A 8 7.30 24.85 1.11
CA PRO A 8 7.93 24.56 2.40
C PRO A 8 7.95 23.05 2.64
N PRO A 9 9.01 22.54 3.29
CA PRO A 9 9.12 21.11 3.57
C PRO A 9 7.92 20.66 4.40
N VAL A 10 7.29 19.57 3.98
CA VAL A 10 6.15 18.97 4.71
C VAL A 10 6.62 18.52 6.09
N PRO A 11 5.98 18.96 7.19
CA PRO A 11 6.38 18.59 8.54
C PRO A 11 6.43 17.08 8.71
N GLN A 12 7.54 16.59 9.24
CA GLN A 12 7.79 15.18 9.51
C GLN A 12 7.83 14.97 11.03
N ARG A 13 7.17 13.92 11.50
CA ARG A 13 7.15 13.49 12.91
C ARG A 13 7.54 12.03 13.01
N THR A 14 7.87 11.61 14.22
CA THR A 14 8.26 10.22 14.53
C THR A 14 7.53 9.75 15.78
N VAL A 15 7.01 8.53 15.74
CA VAL A 15 6.49 7.77 16.88
C VAL A 15 7.28 6.47 17.01
N PHE A 16 7.15 5.78 18.14
CA PHE A 16 7.80 4.50 18.34
C PHE A 16 6.76 3.37 18.31
N SER A 17 7.02 2.37 17.49
CA SER A 17 6.26 1.12 17.43
C SER A 17 6.44 0.30 18.71
N ALA A 18 5.61 -0.73 18.90
CA ALA A 18 5.66 -1.60 20.08
C ALA A 18 7.01 -2.32 20.27
N ASP A 19 7.78 -2.52 19.19
CA ASP A 19 9.11 -3.11 19.24
C ASP A 19 10.25 -2.05 19.36
N GLY A 20 9.90 -0.79 19.58
CA GLY A 20 10.84 0.33 19.66
C GLY A 20 11.33 0.86 18.33
N THR A 21 10.84 0.34 17.19
CA THR A 21 11.18 0.87 15.87
C THR A 21 10.62 2.27 15.71
N ALA A 22 11.45 3.23 15.28
CA ALA A 22 11.01 4.57 14.94
C ALA A 22 10.17 4.54 13.65
N VAL A 23 8.96 5.07 13.71
CA VAL A 23 8.03 5.17 12.58
C VAL A 23 7.80 6.64 12.27
N SER A 24 8.17 7.05 11.08
CA SER A 24 8.05 8.42 10.62
C SER A 24 6.80 8.63 9.79
N TYR A 25 6.19 9.80 9.88
CA TYR A 25 5.09 10.21 9.01
C TYR A 25 5.15 11.71 8.73
N ARG A 26 4.59 12.10 7.59
CA ARG A 26 4.44 13.50 7.19
C ARG A 26 3.01 13.96 7.43
N THR A 27 2.83 15.22 7.86
CA THR A 27 1.50 15.79 8.13
C THR A 27 1.18 16.85 7.11
N MET A 28 -0.01 16.78 6.48
CA MET A 28 -0.48 17.72 5.46
C MET A 28 -1.97 18.03 5.63
N GLY A 29 -2.37 19.28 5.38
CA GLY A 29 -3.78 19.68 5.38
C GLY A 29 -4.38 19.90 6.76
N ALA A 30 -5.70 20.03 6.80
CA ALA A 30 -6.51 20.19 8.01
C ALA A 30 -7.86 19.49 7.83
N GLY A 31 -8.49 19.07 8.94
CA GLY A 31 -9.75 18.33 8.95
C GLY A 31 -9.64 17.01 9.73
N PRO A 32 -10.57 16.06 9.52
CA PRO A 32 -10.51 14.74 10.13
C PRO A 32 -9.18 14.04 9.83
N GLY A 33 -8.64 13.29 10.81
CA GLY A 33 -7.38 12.58 10.65
C GLY A 33 -7.50 11.38 9.70
N LEU A 34 -6.61 11.28 8.71
CA LEU A 34 -6.52 10.19 7.74
C LEU A 34 -5.08 9.68 7.66
N ILE A 35 -4.86 8.41 8.00
CA ILE A 35 -3.55 7.77 7.82
C ILE A 35 -3.48 7.17 6.41
N VAL A 36 -2.37 7.40 5.70
CA VAL A 36 -2.12 6.90 4.34
C VAL A 36 -0.92 5.97 4.33
N LEU A 37 -1.14 4.72 3.87
CA LEU A 37 -0.11 3.68 3.74
C LEU A 37 0.15 3.32 2.28
N GLY A 38 1.42 3.35 1.90
CA GLY A 38 1.87 2.95 0.57
C GLY A 38 2.12 1.44 0.41
N GLY A 39 2.21 0.99 -0.84
CA GLY A 39 2.49 -0.39 -1.23
C GLY A 39 3.95 -0.82 -1.10
N ALA A 40 4.23 -2.04 -1.53
CA ALA A 40 5.57 -2.57 -1.69
C ALA A 40 6.38 -1.77 -2.72
N LEU A 41 7.71 -1.74 -2.58
CA LEU A 41 8.63 -1.00 -3.46
C LEU A 41 8.36 0.51 -3.57
N ARG A 42 7.60 1.09 -2.65
CA ARG A 42 7.25 2.52 -2.62
C ARG A 42 7.67 3.18 -1.32
N THR A 43 7.97 4.46 -1.40
CA THR A 43 8.19 5.38 -0.28
C THR A 43 7.03 6.36 -0.19
N SER A 44 6.97 7.16 0.87
CA SER A 44 5.98 8.23 1.01
C SER A 44 6.06 9.25 -0.13
N GLU A 45 7.23 9.46 -0.75
CA GLU A 45 7.41 10.33 -1.91
C GLU A 45 6.51 9.98 -3.09
N ASP A 46 6.28 8.69 -3.32
CA ASP A 46 5.49 8.19 -4.45
C ASP A 46 3.99 8.51 -4.26
N TYR A 47 3.57 8.80 -3.02
CA TYR A 47 2.18 9.13 -2.64
C TYR A 47 1.93 10.62 -2.36
N LEU A 48 2.93 11.49 -2.53
CA LEU A 48 2.73 12.94 -2.34
C LEU A 48 1.59 13.52 -3.20
N PRO A 49 1.40 13.12 -4.48
CA PRO A 49 0.25 13.59 -5.27
C PRO A 49 -1.09 13.19 -4.65
N LEU A 50 -1.22 11.96 -4.14
CA LEU A 50 -2.41 11.48 -3.45
C LEU A 50 -2.64 12.23 -2.13
N ALA A 51 -1.61 12.32 -1.30
CA ALA A 51 -1.66 13.01 -0.02
C ALA A 51 -2.02 14.49 -0.19
N SER A 52 -1.47 15.16 -1.20
CA SER A 52 -1.81 16.54 -1.55
C SER A 52 -3.28 16.70 -1.98
N ALA A 53 -3.84 15.74 -2.72
CA ALA A 53 -5.25 15.77 -3.10
C ALA A 53 -6.17 15.54 -1.88
N LEU A 54 -5.83 14.55 -1.04
CA LEU A 54 -6.57 14.22 0.20
C LEU A 54 -6.48 15.34 1.25
N SER A 55 -5.36 16.07 1.31
CA SER A 55 -5.13 17.13 2.31
C SER A 55 -6.05 18.35 2.16
N ARG A 56 -6.81 18.42 1.07
CA ARG A 56 -7.88 19.43 0.90
C ARG A 56 -9.07 19.18 1.81
N SER A 57 -9.24 17.95 2.29
CA SER A 57 -10.39 17.51 3.10
C SER A 57 -10.00 16.89 4.43
N PHE A 58 -8.73 16.51 4.61
CA PHE A 58 -8.25 15.78 5.76
C PHE A 58 -6.94 16.37 6.32
N THR A 59 -6.70 16.13 7.60
CA THR A 59 -5.34 16.10 8.14
C THR A 59 -4.73 14.76 7.77
N VAL A 60 -3.92 14.73 6.71
CA VAL A 60 -3.28 13.52 6.19
C VAL A 60 -2.01 13.22 6.95
N TYR A 61 -1.90 12.01 7.48
CA TYR A 61 -0.71 11.42 8.07
C TYR A 61 -0.14 10.40 7.09
N LEU A 62 0.77 10.85 6.22
CA LEU A 62 1.42 10.00 5.21
C LEU A 62 2.54 9.21 5.86
N LEU A 63 2.27 7.95 6.17
CA LEU A 63 3.17 7.07 6.89
C LEU A 63 4.32 6.60 6.00
N GLU A 64 5.54 6.74 6.51
CA GLU A 64 6.74 6.12 5.94
C GLU A 64 6.92 4.75 6.60
N ARG A 65 6.61 3.67 5.89
CA ARG A 65 6.66 2.32 6.46
C ARG A 65 8.08 1.94 6.87
N ARG A 66 8.23 1.04 7.84
CA ARG A 66 9.55 0.55 8.28
C ARG A 66 10.42 0.08 7.11
N GLY A 67 11.73 0.28 7.21
CA GLY A 67 12.68 0.01 6.13
C GLY A 67 12.73 1.08 5.03
N ARG A 68 12.04 2.23 5.21
CA ARG A 68 11.93 3.31 4.21
C ARG A 68 12.17 4.67 4.83
N GLY A 69 12.75 5.57 4.02
CA GLY A 69 12.92 6.98 4.36
C GLY A 69 13.54 7.19 5.73
N ALA A 70 12.87 7.95 6.59
CA ALA A 70 13.31 8.25 7.94
C ALA A 70 12.77 7.29 9.01
N SER A 71 11.98 6.28 8.62
CA SER A 71 11.60 5.21 9.53
C SER A 71 12.76 4.25 9.79
N GLY A 72 12.74 3.60 10.94
CA GLY A 72 13.71 2.59 11.32
C GLY A 72 13.75 1.40 10.37
N PRO A 73 14.73 0.50 10.51
CA PRO A 73 14.91 -0.64 9.62
C PRO A 73 13.72 -1.59 9.66
N GLN A 74 13.53 -2.36 8.59
CA GLN A 74 12.51 -3.42 8.57
C GLN A 74 12.77 -4.47 9.66
N GLY A 75 14.05 -4.75 9.92
CA GLY A 75 14.49 -5.69 10.95
C GLY A 75 14.43 -7.16 10.50
N SER A 76 15.22 -8.02 11.17
CA SER A 76 15.29 -9.46 10.87
C SER A 76 14.07 -10.25 11.38
N GLN A 77 13.32 -9.69 12.35
CA GLN A 77 12.10 -10.25 12.92
C GLN A 77 10.84 -9.65 12.26
N TYR A 78 10.95 -9.27 10.98
CA TYR A 78 9.87 -8.67 10.24
C TYR A 78 8.68 -9.62 10.06
N THR A 79 7.48 -9.11 10.34
CA THR A 79 6.19 -9.77 10.10
C THR A 79 5.14 -8.73 9.74
N LEU A 80 4.02 -9.15 9.14
CA LEU A 80 2.86 -8.29 8.92
C LEU A 80 2.38 -7.63 10.23
N ARG A 81 2.47 -8.35 11.35
CA ARG A 81 2.11 -7.82 12.68
C ARG A 81 2.94 -6.58 13.05
N ARG A 82 4.23 -6.51 12.69
CA ARG A 82 5.06 -5.33 12.95
C ARG A 82 4.55 -4.10 12.22
N GLU A 83 4.08 -4.25 11.00
CA GLU A 83 3.45 -3.15 10.24
C GLU A 83 2.09 -2.74 10.84
N VAL A 84 1.33 -3.69 11.37
CA VAL A 84 0.11 -3.41 12.14
C VAL A 84 0.43 -2.59 13.39
N GLU A 85 1.46 -2.98 14.15
CA GLU A 85 1.92 -2.25 15.34
C GLU A 85 2.38 -0.82 14.99
N ASP A 86 3.04 -0.63 13.83
CA ASP A 86 3.44 0.69 13.33
C ASP A 86 2.23 1.58 13.03
N LEU A 87 1.25 1.05 12.32
CA LEU A 87 0.01 1.78 12.01
C LEU A 87 -0.74 2.16 13.29
N LEU A 88 -0.84 1.25 14.25
CA LEU A 88 -1.49 1.49 15.54
C LEU A 88 -0.73 2.53 16.38
N ALA A 89 0.60 2.58 16.33
CA ALA A 89 1.38 3.62 16.99
C ALA A 89 1.08 5.01 16.42
N VAL A 90 0.98 5.15 15.10
CA VAL A 90 0.57 6.42 14.46
C VAL A 90 -0.89 6.74 14.77
N GLN A 91 -1.77 5.75 14.80
CA GLN A 91 -3.17 5.92 15.18
C GLN A 91 -3.30 6.44 16.62
N ALA A 92 -2.57 5.84 17.58
CA ALA A 92 -2.59 6.26 18.98
C ALA A 92 -2.09 7.70 19.18
N GLU A 93 -1.04 8.10 18.45
CA GLU A 93 -0.48 9.46 18.51
C GLU A 93 -1.43 10.51 17.90
N THR A 94 -2.11 10.16 16.80
CA THR A 94 -2.87 11.13 16.00
C THR A 94 -4.37 11.12 16.31
N GLY A 95 -4.89 10.06 16.92
CA GLY A 95 -6.33 9.81 17.09
C GLY A 95 -7.07 9.55 15.78
N ALA A 96 -6.37 9.36 14.65
CA ALA A 96 -7.00 9.17 13.34
C ALA A 96 -7.76 7.84 13.28
N ARG A 97 -9.01 7.90 12.82
CA ARG A 97 -9.90 6.73 12.70
C ARG A 97 -10.18 6.35 11.24
N LEU A 98 -9.61 7.10 10.28
CA LEU A 98 -9.74 6.87 8.85
C LEU A 98 -8.40 6.41 8.28
N VAL A 99 -8.45 5.45 7.35
CA VAL A 99 -7.24 4.91 6.72
C VAL A 99 -7.42 4.83 5.21
N PHE A 100 -6.39 5.22 4.47
CA PHE A 100 -6.21 4.86 3.07
C PHE A 100 -5.03 3.91 2.93
N GLY A 101 -5.23 2.75 2.31
CA GLY A 101 -4.18 1.76 2.08
C GLY A 101 -4.06 1.34 0.62
N HIS A 102 -2.83 1.28 0.08
CA HIS A 102 -2.57 0.78 -1.26
C HIS A 102 -1.79 -0.53 -1.24
N SER A 103 -2.23 -1.53 -2.00
CA SER A 103 -1.49 -2.78 -2.19
C SER A 103 -1.13 -3.44 -0.85
N TYR A 104 0.14 -3.64 -0.53
CA TYR A 104 0.59 -4.16 0.76
C TYR A 104 0.13 -3.27 1.94
N GLY A 105 0.15 -1.94 1.78
CA GLY A 105 -0.41 -1.02 2.79
C GLY A 105 -1.92 -1.21 2.99
N GLY A 106 -2.64 -1.65 1.96
CA GLY A 106 -4.05 -2.05 2.05
C GLY A 106 -4.24 -3.33 2.88
N LEU A 107 -3.34 -4.32 2.72
CA LEU A 107 -3.31 -5.52 3.58
C LEU A 107 -3.05 -5.13 5.04
N VAL A 108 -2.05 -4.27 5.31
CA VAL A 108 -1.76 -3.77 6.66
C VAL A 108 -2.98 -3.09 7.27
N ALA A 109 -3.66 -2.22 6.52
CA ALA A 109 -4.85 -1.51 6.99
C ALA A 109 -5.99 -2.47 7.36
N LEU A 110 -6.29 -3.45 6.49
CA LEU A 110 -7.34 -4.44 6.74
C LEU A 110 -6.98 -5.36 7.92
N GLU A 111 -5.73 -5.81 8.03
CA GLU A 111 -5.28 -6.64 9.16
C GLU A 111 -5.32 -5.86 10.49
N SER A 112 -5.03 -4.56 10.47
CA SER A 112 -5.16 -3.70 11.64
C SER A 112 -6.62 -3.53 12.06
N ALA A 113 -7.54 -3.31 11.11
CA ALA A 113 -8.96 -3.22 11.39
C ALA A 113 -9.56 -4.55 11.88
N ARG A 114 -9.03 -5.69 11.41
CA ARG A 114 -9.41 -7.01 11.88
C ARG A 114 -8.98 -7.28 13.33
N SER A 115 -7.78 -6.82 13.68
CA SER A 115 -7.19 -7.09 15.02
C SER A 115 -7.57 -6.07 16.08
N CYS A 116 -7.93 -4.84 15.69
CA CYS A 116 -8.29 -3.75 16.60
C CYS A 116 -9.42 -2.90 15.99
N GLN A 117 -10.51 -2.70 16.75
CA GLN A 117 -11.67 -1.93 16.31
C GLN A 117 -11.50 -0.42 16.53
N VAL A 118 -10.36 0.14 16.13
CA VAL A 118 -10.04 1.56 16.31
C VAL A 118 -10.31 2.40 15.07
N PHE A 119 -10.57 1.77 13.92
CA PHE A 119 -10.84 2.43 12.66
C PHE A 119 -12.32 2.38 12.32
N ASP A 120 -12.87 3.51 11.87
CA ASP A 120 -14.27 3.63 11.44
C ASP A 120 -14.42 3.27 9.96
N ARG A 121 -13.52 3.80 9.11
CA ARG A 121 -13.58 3.63 7.66
C ARG A 121 -12.20 3.43 7.05
N LEU A 122 -12.18 2.52 6.07
CA LEU A 122 -11.00 2.24 5.27
C LEU A 122 -11.33 2.39 3.79
N ALA A 123 -10.53 3.19 3.07
CA ALA A 123 -10.50 3.14 1.60
C ALA A 123 -9.23 2.39 1.19
N VAL A 124 -9.35 1.26 0.51
CA VAL A 124 -8.20 0.46 0.11
C VAL A 124 -8.16 0.24 -1.39
N TYR A 125 -7.03 0.56 -2.00
CA TYR A 125 -6.83 0.40 -3.44
C TYR A 125 -6.02 -0.86 -3.71
N GLU A 126 -6.66 -1.85 -4.37
CA GLU A 126 -6.06 -3.14 -4.73
C GLU A 126 -5.22 -3.76 -3.61
N PRO A 127 -5.83 -3.99 -2.42
CA PRO A 127 -5.10 -4.50 -1.26
C PRO A 127 -4.49 -5.87 -1.55
N GLY A 128 -3.28 -6.12 -1.02
CA GLY A 128 -2.54 -7.36 -1.20
C GLY A 128 -3.07 -8.54 -0.36
N VAL A 129 -4.39 -8.74 -0.34
CA VAL A 129 -5.06 -9.85 0.36
C VAL A 129 -5.27 -10.99 -0.62
N PRO A 130 -4.60 -12.14 -0.44
CA PRO A 130 -4.77 -13.27 -1.35
C PRO A 130 -6.09 -14.00 -1.10
N ALA A 131 -6.90 -14.16 -2.14
CA ALA A 131 -8.11 -14.98 -2.13
C ALA A 131 -7.88 -16.39 -2.75
N GLY A 132 -6.70 -16.64 -3.30
CA GLY A 132 -6.29 -17.88 -3.92
C GLY A 132 -4.81 -18.20 -3.69
N PRO A 133 -4.24 -19.16 -4.43
CA PRO A 133 -2.84 -19.52 -4.34
C PRO A 133 -1.91 -18.34 -4.72
N VAL A 134 -0.91 -18.08 -3.88
CA VAL A 134 0.11 -17.05 -4.12
C VAL A 134 1.32 -17.69 -4.80
N PRO A 135 1.74 -17.22 -5.99
CA PRO A 135 2.96 -17.71 -6.62
C PRO A 135 4.20 -17.35 -5.77
N THR A 136 4.99 -18.34 -5.41
CA THR A 136 6.20 -18.18 -4.58
C THR A 136 7.49 -18.62 -5.28
N ASP A 137 7.40 -19.32 -6.41
CA ASP A 137 8.55 -19.89 -7.13
C ASP A 137 9.61 -18.86 -7.55
N TRP A 138 9.19 -17.60 -7.70
CA TRP A 138 10.08 -16.49 -8.03
C TRP A 138 10.93 -16.01 -6.84
N MET A 139 10.56 -16.33 -5.60
CA MET A 139 11.18 -15.79 -4.39
C MET A 139 12.59 -16.33 -4.16
N THR A 140 12.81 -17.62 -4.40
CA THR A 140 14.14 -18.24 -4.26
C THR A 140 15.14 -17.64 -5.24
N PRO A 141 14.94 -17.67 -6.57
CA PRO A 141 15.88 -17.04 -7.49
C PRO A 141 15.99 -15.51 -7.31
N TYR A 142 14.94 -14.85 -6.84
CA TYR A 142 15.02 -13.43 -6.47
C TYR A 142 16.02 -13.20 -5.33
N ARG A 143 15.94 -13.98 -4.25
CA ARG A 143 16.85 -13.91 -3.10
C ARG A 143 18.30 -14.18 -3.51
N GLU A 144 18.54 -15.20 -4.34
CA GLU A 144 19.85 -15.55 -4.86
C GLU A 144 20.46 -14.39 -5.67
N ARG A 145 19.68 -13.72 -6.51
CA ARG A 145 20.12 -12.56 -7.28
C ARG A 145 20.46 -11.36 -6.40
N LEU A 146 19.67 -11.10 -5.36
CA LEU A 146 20.00 -10.05 -4.39
C LEU A 146 21.31 -10.34 -3.67
N ALA A 147 21.50 -11.58 -3.20
CA ALA A 147 22.73 -12.00 -2.54
C ALA A 147 23.96 -11.90 -3.46
N ALA A 148 23.78 -12.13 -4.77
CA ALA A 148 24.82 -11.97 -5.79
C ALA A 148 25.04 -10.50 -6.23
N GLY A 149 24.36 -9.51 -5.61
CA GLY A 149 24.48 -8.09 -5.98
C GLY A 149 23.86 -7.75 -7.36
N ASP A 150 22.90 -8.55 -7.84
CA ASP A 150 22.20 -8.35 -9.10
C ASP A 150 20.75 -7.90 -8.89
N PRO A 151 20.50 -6.61 -8.56
CA PRO A 151 19.14 -6.11 -8.29
C PRO A 151 18.24 -6.14 -9.52
N TYR A 152 18.79 -6.00 -10.72
CA TYR A 152 17.99 -6.12 -11.95
C TYR A 152 17.56 -7.55 -12.23
N GLY A 153 18.43 -8.52 -11.94
CA GLY A 153 18.08 -9.93 -12.02
C GLY A 153 17.01 -10.32 -11.01
N ALA A 154 17.12 -9.86 -9.77
CA ALA A 154 16.10 -10.05 -8.76
C ALA A 154 14.75 -9.46 -9.23
N PHE A 155 14.74 -8.21 -9.65
CA PHE A 155 13.52 -7.53 -10.12
C PHE A 155 12.90 -8.22 -11.35
N CYS A 156 13.69 -8.84 -12.24
CA CYS A 156 13.20 -9.70 -13.31
C CYS A 156 12.37 -10.87 -12.79
N HIS A 157 12.87 -11.58 -11.77
CA HIS A 157 12.13 -12.71 -11.19
C HIS A 157 10.83 -12.24 -10.57
N PHE A 158 10.82 -11.11 -9.87
CA PHE A 158 9.60 -10.50 -9.34
C PHE A 158 8.57 -10.18 -10.43
N ILE A 159 8.96 -9.47 -11.49
CA ILE A 159 8.07 -9.11 -12.60
C ILE A 159 7.45 -10.35 -13.25
N ARG A 160 8.23 -11.42 -13.43
CA ARG A 160 7.77 -12.63 -14.10
C ARG A 160 6.90 -13.52 -13.23
N GLY A 161 7.08 -13.50 -11.91
CA GLY A 161 6.47 -14.46 -11.00
C GLY A 161 5.38 -13.90 -10.09
N SER A 162 5.31 -12.57 -9.87
CA SER A 162 4.37 -11.98 -8.91
C SER A 162 2.95 -11.73 -9.46
N ASN A 163 2.66 -12.11 -10.70
CA ASN A 163 1.39 -11.82 -11.40
C ASN A 163 1.06 -10.31 -11.55
N GLY A 164 1.99 -9.41 -11.18
CA GLY A 164 1.79 -7.97 -11.26
C GLY A 164 2.04 -7.35 -12.64
N ALA A 165 2.64 -8.09 -13.57
CA ALA A 165 2.99 -7.60 -14.90
C ALA A 165 2.13 -8.22 -16.01
N PRO A 166 1.90 -7.49 -17.12
CA PRO A 166 1.16 -8.02 -18.27
C PRO A 166 1.83 -9.27 -18.85
N ALA A 167 1.02 -10.19 -19.40
CA ALA A 167 1.50 -11.48 -19.92
C ALA A 167 2.57 -11.33 -21.02
N TYR A 168 2.53 -10.29 -21.84
CA TYR A 168 3.54 -10.06 -22.87
C TYR A 168 4.91 -9.71 -22.27
N VAL A 169 4.96 -9.11 -21.07
CA VAL A 169 6.21 -8.83 -20.34
C VAL A 169 6.74 -10.09 -19.66
N THR A 170 5.86 -10.87 -19.02
CA THR A 170 6.26 -12.08 -18.27
C THR A 170 6.79 -13.19 -19.19
N LYS A 171 6.37 -13.20 -20.49
CA LYS A 171 6.82 -14.15 -21.52
C LYS A 171 8.15 -13.77 -22.17
N LEU A 172 8.68 -12.57 -21.93
CA LEU A 172 9.98 -12.17 -22.50
C LEU A 172 11.10 -13.09 -21.95
N PRO A 173 12.12 -13.43 -22.77
CA PRO A 173 13.29 -14.13 -22.28
C PRO A 173 13.93 -13.38 -21.11
N TYR A 174 14.38 -14.10 -20.09
CA TYR A 174 14.95 -13.52 -18.87
C TYR A 174 16.10 -12.53 -19.16
N TRP A 175 17.03 -12.94 -20.02
CA TRP A 175 18.19 -12.10 -20.37
C TRP A 175 17.77 -10.78 -21.05
N TYR A 176 16.74 -10.83 -21.91
CA TYR A 176 16.22 -9.66 -22.59
C TYR A 176 15.52 -8.69 -21.61
N LEU A 177 14.62 -9.20 -20.78
CA LEU A 177 13.95 -8.40 -19.76
C LEU A 177 14.96 -7.76 -18.79
N ARG A 178 15.95 -8.51 -18.32
CA ARG A 178 17.02 -8.00 -17.46
C ARG A 178 17.81 -6.87 -18.13
N MET A 179 18.15 -7.02 -19.42
CA MET A 179 18.85 -6.00 -20.19
C MET A 179 17.96 -4.76 -20.37
N ALA A 180 16.69 -4.94 -20.74
CA ALA A 180 15.72 -3.86 -20.89
C ALA A 180 15.53 -3.06 -19.60
N LEU A 181 15.40 -3.74 -18.47
CA LEU A 181 15.34 -3.10 -17.16
C LEU A 181 16.61 -2.31 -16.84
N ARG A 182 17.78 -2.89 -17.09
CA ARG A 182 19.07 -2.22 -16.85
C ARG A 182 19.25 -0.96 -17.68
N ILE A 183 18.66 -0.90 -18.87
CA ILE A 183 18.69 0.27 -19.75
C ILE A 183 17.60 1.28 -19.37
N GLY A 184 16.36 0.83 -19.18
CA GLY A 184 15.20 1.68 -18.96
C GLY A 184 15.01 2.16 -17.51
N PHE A 185 15.44 1.38 -16.53
CA PHE A 185 15.30 1.69 -15.10
C PHE A 185 16.62 2.22 -14.53
N ARG A 186 16.97 3.48 -14.81
CA ARG A 186 18.19 4.13 -14.32
C ARG A 186 17.93 5.45 -13.59
N GLY A 187 16.69 5.94 -13.67
CA GLY A 187 16.31 7.26 -13.13
C GLY A 187 16.05 7.26 -11.62
N PRO A 188 15.59 8.41 -11.09
CA PRO A 188 15.32 8.60 -9.65
C PRO A 188 14.37 7.55 -9.06
N SER A 189 13.37 7.08 -9.83
CA SER A 189 12.45 6.03 -9.37
C SER A 189 13.16 4.71 -9.07
N TRP A 190 14.12 4.30 -9.91
CA TRP A 190 14.92 3.11 -9.63
C TRP A 190 15.84 3.29 -8.42
N GLN A 191 16.43 4.48 -8.28
CA GLN A 191 17.30 4.78 -7.14
C GLN A 191 16.55 4.68 -5.80
N ARG A 192 15.28 5.10 -5.76
CA ARG A 192 14.41 4.93 -4.57
C ARG A 192 13.95 3.49 -4.38
N MET A 193 13.62 2.77 -5.46
CA MET A 193 13.08 1.42 -5.40
C MET A 193 14.14 0.35 -5.10
N ARG A 194 15.36 0.52 -5.64
CA ARG A 194 16.45 -0.47 -5.50
C ARG A 194 16.76 -0.86 -4.04
N PRO A 195 16.89 0.06 -3.09
CA PRO A 195 17.12 -0.29 -1.69
C PRO A 195 15.97 -1.08 -1.06
N LEU A 196 14.76 -0.99 -1.61
CA LEU A 196 13.57 -1.65 -1.10
C LEU A 196 13.38 -3.09 -1.60
N LEU A 197 14.27 -3.59 -2.47
CA LEU A 197 14.13 -4.93 -3.03
C LEU A 197 14.20 -6.03 -1.95
N GLN A 198 15.04 -5.85 -0.92
CA GLN A 198 15.08 -6.80 0.20
C GLN A 198 13.78 -6.76 1.01
N ALA A 199 13.28 -5.57 1.31
CA ALA A 199 12.00 -5.37 1.99
C ALA A 199 10.84 -5.96 1.19
N ASN A 200 10.84 -5.77 -0.13
CA ASN A 200 9.83 -6.34 -1.03
C ASN A 200 9.73 -7.87 -0.94
N LEU A 201 10.85 -8.57 -0.84
CA LEU A 201 10.85 -10.02 -0.68
C LEU A 201 10.15 -10.41 0.62
N ALA A 202 10.55 -9.82 1.74
CA ALA A 202 9.96 -10.11 3.05
C ALA A 202 8.45 -9.77 3.10
N GLU A 203 8.04 -8.68 2.46
CA GLU A 203 6.62 -8.30 2.35
C GLU A 203 5.81 -9.35 1.56
N HIS A 204 6.32 -9.83 0.45
CA HIS A 204 5.64 -10.87 -0.34
C HIS A 204 5.62 -12.24 0.35
N GLU A 205 6.63 -12.55 1.16
CA GLU A 205 6.59 -13.72 2.07
C GLU A 205 5.44 -13.58 3.08
N GLN A 206 5.19 -12.36 3.61
CA GLN A 206 4.03 -12.11 4.47
C GLN A 206 2.70 -12.20 3.71
N VAL A 207 2.62 -11.74 2.45
CA VAL A 207 1.43 -11.94 1.60
C VAL A 207 1.17 -13.44 1.41
N ALA A 208 2.19 -14.23 1.06
CA ALA A 208 2.06 -15.67 0.90
C ALA A 208 1.59 -16.37 2.19
N ALA A 209 2.05 -15.90 3.36
CA ALA A 209 1.61 -16.40 4.66
C ALA A 209 0.13 -16.11 4.98
N GLN A 210 -0.52 -15.18 4.25
CA GLN A 210 -1.97 -14.93 4.37
C GLN A 210 -2.82 -15.86 3.49
N GLN A 211 -2.22 -16.69 2.64
CA GLN A 211 -2.96 -17.65 1.83
C GLN A 211 -3.88 -18.53 2.69
N GLY A 212 -5.13 -18.70 2.27
CA GLY A 212 -6.16 -19.47 2.99
C GLY A 212 -6.79 -18.75 4.19
N ARG A 213 -6.40 -17.48 4.47
CA ARG A 213 -6.91 -16.73 5.62
C ARG A 213 -7.99 -15.70 5.28
N LEU A 214 -8.52 -15.71 4.06
CA LEU A 214 -9.51 -14.75 3.59
C LEU A 214 -10.72 -14.65 4.54
N ALA A 215 -11.24 -15.78 5.01
CA ALA A 215 -12.37 -15.81 5.94
C ALA A 215 -12.12 -15.07 7.28
N ALA A 216 -10.87 -14.85 7.68
CA ALA A 216 -10.57 -14.10 8.89
C ALA A 216 -11.01 -12.62 8.81
N PHE A 217 -11.15 -12.07 7.59
CA PHE A 217 -11.59 -10.69 7.39
C PHE A 217 -13.09 -10.46 7.64
N THR A 218 -13.89 -11.51 7.88
CA THR A 218 -15.26 -11.38 8.41
C THR A 218 -15.30 -10.66 9.75
N ALA A 219 -14.19 -10.60 10.48
CA ALA A 219 -14.07 -9.89 11.75
C ALA A 219 -13.84 -8.36 11.59
N VAL A 220 -13.70 -7.84 10.37
CA VAL A 220 -13.56 -6.39 10.12
C VAL A 220 -14.92 -5.72 10.26
N THR A 221 -15.09 -4.90 11.31
CA THR A 221 -16.35 -4.19 11.59
C THR A 221 -16.41 -2.80 10.94
N ALA A 222 -15.25 -2.23 10.60
CA ALA A 222 -15.16 -0.95 9.92
C ALA A 222 -15.85 -0.99 8.54
N SER A 223 -16.36 0.16 8.08
CA SER A 223 -16.83 0.31 6.70
C SER A 223 -15.64 0.34 5.75
N VAL A 224 -15.69 -0.43 4.66
CA VAL A 224 -14.58 -0.56 3.72
C VAL A 224 -15.00 -0.21 2.30
N LEU A 225 -14.28 0.70 1.67
CA LEU A 225 -14.34 0.90 0.22
C LEU A 225 -13.15 0.20 -0.43
N LEU A 226 -13.42 -0.84 -1.19
CA LEU A 226 -12.44 -1.48 -2.08
C LEU A 226 -12.42 -0.73 -3.41
N LEU A 227 -11.27 -0.24 -3.81
CA LEU A 227 -11.05 0.40 -5.10
C LEU A 227 -10.15 -0.48 -5.97
N ARG A 228 -10.47 -0.61 -7.25
CA ARG A 228 -9.62 -1.26 -8.25
C ARG A 228 -9.60 -0.51 -9.56
N GLY A 229 -8.55 -0.69 -10.35
CA GLY A 229 -8.47 -0.16 -11.70
C GLY A 229 -9.19 -1.03 -12.73
N SER A 230 -9.77 -0.43 -13.78
CA SER A 230 -10.39 -1.21 -14.86
C SER A 230 -9.38 -1.95 -15.74
N ARG A 231 -8.08 -1.62 -15.63
CA ARG A 231 -6.97 -2.30 -16.32
C ARG A 231 -6.31 -3.39 -15.49
N THR A 232 -6.79 -3.62 -14.27
CA THR A 232 -6.33 -4.72 -13.41
C THR A 232 -6.60 -6.07 -14.06
N PRO A 233 -5.64 -7.02 -14.04
CA PRO A 233 -5.81 -8.35 -14.62
C PRO A 233 -7.06 -9.07 -14.10
N ARG A 234 -7.68 -9.89 -14.96
CA ARG A 234 -8.95 -10.59 -14.62
C ARG A 234 -8.82 -11.48 -13.39
N ALA A 235 -7.70 -12.18 -13.25
CA ALA A 235 -7.46 -13.05 -12.09
C ALA A 235 -7.51 -12.26 -10.78
N SER A 236 -6.82 -11.12 -10.71
CA SER A 236 -6.82 -10.25 -9.53
C SER A 236 -8.19 -9.61 -9.26
N ARG A 237 -9.02 -9.39 -10.29
CA ARG A 237 -10.39 -8.88 -10.08
C ARG A 237 -11.25 -9.85 -9.29
N ALA A 238 -11.16 -11.15 -9.58
CA ALA A 238 -11.89 -12.17 -8.84
C ALA A 238 -11.47 -12.23 -7.36
N GLU A 239 -10.19 -11.94 -7.05
CA GLU A 239 -9.72 -11.85 -5.67
C GLU A 239 -10.36 -10.67 -4.93
N PHE A 240 -10.51 -9.51 -5.57
CA PHE A 240 -11.19 -8.35 -4.96
C PHE A 240 -12.69 -8.58 -4.81
N ASP A 241 -13.34 -9.29 -5.74
CA ASP A 241 -14.73 -9.67 -5.61
C ASP A 241 -14.91 -10.62 -4.40
N ALA A 242 -14.06 -11.63 -4.24
CA ALA A 242 -14.08 -12.53 -3.10
C ALA A 242 -13.81 -11.81 -1.77
N LEU A 243 -12.89 -10.85 -1.75
CA LEU A 243 -12.62 -10.03 -0.57
C LEU A 243 -13.83 -9.17 -0.20
N ARG A 244 -14.49 -8.53 -1.20
CA ARG A 244 -15.73 -7.76 -1.00
C ARG A 244 -16.81 -8.63 -0.38
N ASP A 245 -16.99 -9.85 -0.87
CA ASP A 245 -18.02 -10.79 -0.40
C ASP A 245 -17.72 -11.32 1.02
N THR A 246 -16.46 -11.27 1.44
CA THR A 246 -16.03 -11.70 2.77
C THR A 246 -16.17 -10.60 3.83
N LEU A 247 -15.95 -9.34 3.46
CA LEU A 247 -16.03 -8.20 4.37
C LEU A 247 -17.50 -7.85 4.67
N PRO A 248 -17.93 -7.75 5.95
CA PRO A 248 -19.34 -7.50 6.29
C PRO A 248 -19.89 -6.17 5.78
N ASN A 249 -19.06 -5.13 5.77
CA ASN A 249 -19.45 -3.75 5.46
C ASN A 249 -18.58 -3.19 4.32
N ALA A 250 -18.55 -3.86 3.17
CA ALA A 250 -17.70 -3.45 2.05
C ALA A 250 -18.49 -3.08 0.78
N ALA A 251 -18.07 -2.00 0.14
CA ALA A 251 -18.39 -1.66 -1.24
C ALA A 251 -17.16 -1.87 -2.12
N LEU A 252 -17.37 -2.23 -3.39
CA LEU A 252 -16.31 -2.36 -4.39
C LEU A 252 -16.59 -1.46 -5.57
N GLU A 253 -15.63 -0.63 -5.94
CA GLU A 253 -15.71 0.28 -7.06
C GLU A 253 -14.56 0.08 -8.04
N THR A 254 -14.86 0.15 -9.35
CA THR A 254 -13.87 0.01 -10.42
C THR A 254 -13.64 1.36 -11.10
N LEU A 255 -12.41 1.88 -11.03
CA LEU A 255 -12.03 3.16 -11.60
C LEU A 255 -11.57 3.01 -13.05
N ALA A 256 -12.27 3.70 -13.96
CA ALA A 256 -12.03 3.60 -15.39
C ALA A 256 -10.62 4.07 -15.78
N GLY A 257 -9.95 3.30 -16.65
CA GLY A 257 -8.61 3.64 -17.19
C GLY A 257 -7.44 3.45 -16.23
N LEU A 258 -7.68 3.13 -14.95
CA LEU A 258 -6.63 2.94 -13.95
C LEU A 258 -6.13 1.48 -13.89
N ASN A 259 -4.93 1.32 -13.40
CA ASN A 259 -4.28 0.04 -13.09
C ASN A 259 -3.80 0.03 -11.63
N HIS A 260 -2.97 -0.95 -11.25
CA HIS A 260 -2.43 -1.08 -9.90
C HIS A 260 -1.76 0.20 -9.35
N PHE A 261 -1.20 1.03 -10.21
CA PHE A 261 -0.52 2.28 -9.83
C PHE A 261 -1.45 3.51 -9.81
N GLY A 262 -2.79 3.30 -9.79
CA GLY A 262 -3.78 4.37 -9.74
C GLY A 262 -3.55 5.42 -8.65
N PRO A 263 -3.16 5.06 -7.41
CA PRO A 263 -2.86 6.01 -6.34
C PRO A 263 -1.60 6.86 -6.54
N GLU A 264 -0.81 6.59 -7.58
CA GLU A 264 0.47 7.23 -7.84
C GLU A 264 0.37 8.25 -9.00
N GLY A 265 1.22 9.27 -8.97
CA GLY A 265 1.39 10.22 -10.07
C GLY A 265 0.12 10.95 -10.48
N LYS A 266 -0.13 11.03 -11.81
CA LYS A 266 -1.21 11.86 -12.40
C LYS A 266 -2.62 11.35 -12.13
N SER A 267 -2.79 10.06 -11.84
CA SER A 267 -4.09 9.43 -11.55
C SER A 267 -4.51 9.54 -10.07
N ALA A 268 -3.60 9.91 -9.20
CA ALA A 268 -3.84 10.03 -7.76
C ALA A 268 -5.06 10.92 -7.38
N PRO A 269 -5.32 12.07 -8.03
CA PRO A 269 -6.50 12.87 -7.73
C PRO A 269 -7.84 12.16 -7.97
N VAL A 270 -7.92 11.29 -8.98
CA VAL A 270 -9.15 10.51 -9.26
C VAL A 270 -9.40 9.50 -8.12
N VAL A 271 -8.36 8.85 -7.64
CA VAL A 271 -8.46 7.93 -6.50
C VAL A 271 -8.80 8.69 -5.22
N ALA A 272 -8.18 9.87 -5.00
CA ALA A 272 -8.45 10.73 -3.85
C ALA A 272 -9.93 11.17 -3.81
N GLU A 273 -10.51 11.60 -4.94
CA GLU A 273 -11.91 12.02 -5.03
C GLU A 273 -12.87 10.94 -4.54
N ARG A 274 -12.65 9.68 -4.97
CA ARG A 274 -13.50 8.56 -4.55
C ARG A 274 -13.29 8.20 -3.07
N ALA A 275 -12.04 8.23 -2.61
CA ALA A 275 -11.73 8.02 -1.20
C ALA A 275 -12.35 9.10 -0.32
N VAL A 276 -12.29 10.39 -0.71
CA VAL A 276 -12.92 11.52 0.02
C VAL A 276 -14.41 11.32 0.13
N ALA A 277 -15.09 11.03 -1.00
CA ALA A 277 -16.54 10.84 -1.03
C ALA A 277 -16.99 9.77 -0.03
N PHE A 278 -16.27 8.64 0.04
CA PHE A 278 -16.60 7.56 0.98
C PHE A 278 -16.20 7.87 2.43
N LEU A 279 -14.99 8.41 2.65
CA LEU A 279 -14.45 8.60 4.01
C LEU A 279 -15.17 9.73 4.78
N LEU A 280 -15.81 10.69 4.09
CA LEU A 280 -16.59 11.78 4.68
C LEU A 280 -18.10 11.54 4.65
N ASP A 281 -18.57 10.41 4.13
CA ASP A 281 -20.01 10.13 4.07
C ASP A 281 -20.59 9.90 5.48
N ASP A 282 -21.38 10.84 5.99
CA ASP A 282 -21.97 10.76 7.34
C ASP A 282 -23.21 9.86 7.42
N SER A 283 -23.76 9.39 6.30
CA SER A 283 -25.01 8.60 6.26
C SER A 283 -24.93 7.26 7.03
N ALA A 284 -23.71 6.70 7.17
CA ALA A 284 -23.51 5.47 7.93
C ALA A 284 -23.43 5.68 9.46
N ARG A 285 -23.19 6.92 9.95
CA ARG A 285 -23.22 7.22 11.39
C ARG A 285 -24.62 7.25 11.94
N GLU A 286 -25.60 7.74 11.15
CA GLU A 286 -27.01 7.83 11.56
C GLU A 286 -27.66 6.45 11.68
N SER A 287 -27.28 5.47 10.86
CA SER A 287 -27.84 4.11 10.92
C SER A 287 -27.35 3.28 12.12
N GLN A 288 -26.20 3.62 12.73
CA GLN A 288 -25.68 2.93 13.92
C GLN A 288 -26.14 3.57 15.23
N ALA A 289 -26.48 4.84 15.23
CA ALA A 289 -27.01 5.54 16.40
C ALA A 289 -28.52 5.27 16.65
N GLY A 290 -29.21 4.67 15.67
CA GLY A 290 -30.63 4.33 15.73
C GLY A 290 -30.96 2.86 16.05
N ARG A 291 -29.97 2.06 16.48
CA ARG A 291 -30.19 0.65 16.89
C ARG A 291 -29.91 0.42 18.36
#